data_9dac763d1330a16d8824405c7f5b8abe
#
_entry.id   9dac763d1330a16d8824405c7f5b8abe
#
_cell.length_a   1.000
_cell.length_b   1.000
_cell.length_c   1.000
_cell.angle_alpha   90.00
_cell.angle_beta   90.00
_cell.angle_gamma   90.00
#
_symmetry.space_group_name_H-M   'P 1'
#
loop_
_entity.id
_entity.type
_entity.pdbx_description
1 polymer ?
#
loop_
_entity_poly.entity_id
_entity_poly.type
_entity_poly.pdbx_seq_one_letter_code
_entity_poly.pdbx_strand_id
1 'polypeptide(L)'
;MEISKIGVKFFIEEQDPLGLVEFIPVLHRWIQNRALPDLLIDVADYSHVNQGPGIVLLAYEGNYGIDEHRGRRGIVYYRKRPFSGGLSDCLASVSEQALLACQRLEQEPGLAGRLRIRANEIQVFVNDRLAAPNTDQTFETFSPALEKLLGKLYPGEGYTLASDPDPKERFSVTAGVAGPQSTTSLLGRLAS
;
A
#
# COMPACT_ATOMS: atom_id res chain seq x y z
N MET A 1 9.22 -11.85 -17.85
CA MET A 1 8.84 -12.18 -16.46
C MET A 1 7.48 -11.55 -16.23
N GLU A 2 6.46 -12.36 -15.94
CA GLU A 2 5.13 -11.84 -15.59
C GLU A 2 5.07 -11.56 -14.09
N ILE A 3 5.20 -10.29 -13.71
CA ILE A 3 5.13 -9.88 -12.31
C ILE A 3 3.65 -9.71 -11.95
N SER A 4 3.19 -10.53 -11.03
CA SER A 4 1.83 -10.50 -10.45
C SER A 4 1.88 -10.34 -8.94
N LYS A 5 0.73 -10.20 -8.30
CA LYS A 5 0.60 -10.06 -6.84
C LYS A 5 1.37 -8.85 -6.27
N ILE A 6 1.25 -7.73 -6.97
CA ILE A 6 1.86 -6.46 -6.58
C ILE A 6 1.05 -5.85 -5.44
N GLY A 7 1.76 -5.26 -4.48
CA GLY A 7 1.18 -4.50 -3.39
C GLY A 7 1.85 -3.16 -3.19
N VAL A 8 1.12 -2.27 -2.56
CA VAL A 8 1.56 -0.92 -2.19
C VAL A 8 1.23 -0.67 -0.73
N LYS A 9 2.13 -0.01 -0.03
CA LYS A 9 1.98 0.44 1.35
C LYS A 9 2.24 1.93 1.45
N PHE A 10 1.32 2.63 2.10
CA PHE A 10 1.52 3.98 2.61
C PHE A 10 1.65 3.94 4.13
N PHE A 11 2.65 4.62 4.67
CA PHE A 11 2.93 4.59 6.10
C PHE A 11 1.98 5.50 6.88
N ILE A 12 1.68 5.07 8.10
CA ILE A 12 0.86 5.83 9.04
C ILE A 12 1.78 6.51 10.05
N GLU A 13 1.54 7.79 10.29
CA GLU A 13 2.09 8.55 11.40
C GLU A 13 1.00 8.71 12.45
N GLU A 14 1.22 8.12 13.63
CA GLU A 14 0.28 8.20 14.73
C GLU A 14 0.54 9.47 15.53
N GLN A 15 -0.55 10.17 15.85
CA GLN A 15 -0.53 11.29 16.80
C GLN A 15 -0.79 10.79 18.23
N ASP A 16 -1.63 9.76 18.36
CA ASP A 16 -1.88 9.03 19.59
C ASP A 16 -1.65 7.53 19.38
N PRO A 17 -1.20 6.78 20.41
CA PRO A 17 -1.06 5.33 20.31
C PRO A 17 -2.37 4.64 19.92
N LEU A 18 -2.33 3.82 18.88
CA LEU A 18 -3.45 3.02 18.40
C LEU A 18 -3.10 1.53 18.45
N GLY A 19 -3.95 0.72 19.05
CA GLY A 19 -3.83 -0.73 18.93
C GLY A 19 -4.30 -1.22 17.55
N LEU A 20 -3.67 -2.25 16.98
CA LEU A 20 -4.13 -2.84 15.72
C LEU A 20 -5.61 -3.24 15.76
N VAL A 21 -6.08 -3.74 16.90
CA VAL A 21 -7.47 -4.17 17.09
C VAL A 21 -8.49 -3.03 16.96
N GLU A 22 -8.07 -1.77 17.14
CA GLU A 22 -8.95 -0.61 16.97
C GLU A 22 -9.38 -0.40 15.50
N PHE A 23 -8.63 -0.95 14.54
CA PHE A 23 -8.99 -0.89 13.13
C PHE A 23 -10.08 -1.90 12.73
N ILE A 24 -10.28 -2.97 13.51
CA ILE A 24 -11.27 -4.02 13.21
C ILE A 24 -12.70 -3.45 13.04
N PRO A 25 -13.25 -2.68 14.00
CA PRO A 25 -14.59 -2.11 13.84
C PRO A 25 -14.67 -1.10 12.67
N VAL A 26 -13.58 -0.42 12.33
CA VAL A 26 -13.50 0.47 11.18
C VAL A 26 -13.69 -0.33 9.88
N LEU A 27 -12.92 -1.41 9.72
CA LEU A 27 -12.97 -2.24 8.53
C LEU A 27 -14.32 -2.98 8.38
N HIS A 28 -14.95 -3.40 9.48
CA HIS A 28 -16.32 -3.92 9.44
C HIS A 28 -17.34 -2.88 8.95
N ARG A 29 -17.23 -1.62 9.40
CA ARG A 29 -18.07 -0.54 8.86
C ARG A 29 -17.84 -0.32 7.36
N TRP A 30 -16.60 -0.46 6.88
CA TRP A 30 -16.30 -0.36 5.46
C TRP A 30 -17.01 -1.43 4.64
N ILE A 31 -17.08 -2.67 5.15
CA ILE A 31 -17.87 -3.74 4.51
C ILE A 31 -19.35 -3.36 4.46
N GLN A 32 -19.93 -2.96 5.61
CA GLN A 32 -21.35 -2.62 5.73
C GLN A 32 -21.75 -1.46 4.80
N ASN A 33 -20.89 -0.47 4.67
CA ASN A 33 -21.16 0.75 3.91
C ASN A 33 -20.62 0.71 2.47
N ARG A 34 -20.01 -0.41 2.05
CA ARG A 34 -19.33 -0.53 0.74
C ARG A 34 -18.39 0.64 0.49
N ALA A 35 -17.53 0.92 1.46
CA ALA A 35 -16.73 2.15 1.52
C ALA A 35 -15.64 2.24 0.45
N LEU A 36 -15.25 1.13 -0.16
CA LEU A 36 -14.23 1.02 -1.21
C LEU A 36 -14.82 0.38 -2.48
N PRO A 37 -14.19 0.60 -3.65
CA PRO A 37 -14.75 0.13 -4.93
C PRO A 37 -14.80 -1.40 -5.08
N ASP A 38 -13.88 -2.13 -4.40
CA ASP A 38 -13.82 -3.60 -4.47
C ASP A 38 -14.97 -4.23 -3.66
N LEU A 39 -15.32 -5.47 -3.98
CA LEU A 39 -16.25 -6.27 -3.18
C LEU A 39 -15.57 -6.71 -1.88
N LEU A 40 -15.87 -5.99 -0.81
CA LEU A 40 -15.36 -6.28 0.53
C LEU A 40 -16.10 -7.48 1.11
N ILE A 41 -15.35 -8.44 1.73
CA ILE A 41 -15.88 -9.75 2.12
C ILE A 41 -15.88 -9.95 3.62
N ASP A 42 -14.69 -9.84 4.26
CA ASP A 42 -14.50 -10.17 5.67
C ASP A 42 -13.25 -9.48 6.24
N VAL A 43 -13.13 -9.49 7.57
CA VAL A 43 -11.95 -8.99 8.30
C VAL A 43 -11.27 -10.13 9.02
N ALA A 44 -9.99 -10.33 8.77
CA ALA A 44 -9.15 -11.33 9.44
C ALA A 44 -8.14 -10.66 10.38
N ASP A 45 -8.11 -11.11 11.63
CA ASP A 45 -7.19 -10.62 12.66
C ASP A 45 -5.96 -11.53 12.79
N TYR A 46 -4.82 -11.02 12.35
CA TYR A 46 -3.50 -11.63 12.50
C TYR A 46 -2.58 -10.81 13.44
N SER A 47 -3.14 -9.92 14.26
CA SER A 47 -2.36 -9.06 15.18
C SER A 47 -1.51 -9.86 16.18
N HIS A 48 -1.90 -11.11 16.46
CA HIS A 48 -1.17 -12.04 17.33
C HIS A 48 0.02 -12.72 16.64
N VAL A 49 0.16 -12.58 15.32
CA VAL A 49 1.24 -13.21 14.54
C VAL A 49 2.42 -12.25 14.45
N ASN A 50 3.56 -12.64 15.02
CA ASN A 50 4.77 -11.82 14.93
C ASN A 50 5.21 -11.63 13.47
N GLN A 51 5.43 -10.38 13.06
CA GLN A 51 5.70 -10.00 11.67
C GLN A 51 4.62 -10.46 10.67
N GLY A 52 3.41 -10.71 11.18
CA GLY A 52 2.26 -11.09 10.37
C GLY A 52 1.65 -9.91 9.60
N PRO A 53 0.59 -10.19 8.82
CA PRO A 53 -0.06 -9.17 7.99
C PRO A 53 -0.94 -8.19 8.79
N GLY A 54 -0.97 -8.27 10.13
CA GLY A 54 -1.76 -7.40 10.98
C GLY A 54 -3.27 -7.65 10.88
N ILE A 55 -4.05 -6.62 10.58
CA ILE A 55 -5.49 -6.74 10.32
C ILE A 55 -5.70 -6.69 8.81
N VAL A 56 -6.37 -7.70 8.25
CA VAL A 56 -6.60 -7.84 6.81
C VAL A 56 -8.09 -7.74 6.49
N LEU A 57 -8.44 -6.80 5.63
CA LEU A 57 -9.75 -6.70 5.01
C LEU A 57 -9.72 -7.48 3.69
N LEU A 58 -10.38 -8.62 3.68
CA LEU A 58 -10.48 -9.50 2.52
C LEU A 58 -11.44 -8.88 1.50
N ALA A 59 -11.02 -8.78 0.25
CA ALA A 59 -11.85 -8.32 -0.85
C ALA A 59 -11.66 -9.21 -2.10
N TYR A 60 -12.46 -9.00 -3.14
CA TYR A 60 -12.48 -9.91 -4.29
C TYR A 60 -11.25 -9.77 -5.18
N GLU A 61 -10.91 -8.56 -5.60
CA GLU A 61 -9.77 -8.29 -6.51
C GLU A 61 -8.42 -8.32 -5.78
N GLY A 62 -8.39 -7.81 -4.55
CA GLY A 62 -7.20 -7.73 -3.73
C GLY A 62 -7.54 -7.76 -2.25
N ASN A 63 -6.57 -7.53 -1.38
CA ASN A 63 -6.81 -7.35 0.04
C ASN A 63 -6.22 -6.01 0.49
N TYR A 64 -6.95 -5.36 1.38
CA TYR A 64 -6.45 -4.23 2.15
C TYR A 64 -5.93 -4.73 3.50
N GLY A 65 -5.09 -3.96 4.16
CA GLY A 65 -4.62 -4.32 5.48
C GLY A 65 -3.98 -3.16 6.23
N ILE A 66 -3.90 -3.32 7.55
CA ILE A 66 -3.07 -2.49 8.42
C ILE A 66 -1.99 -3.40 8.96
N ASP A 67 -0.76 -3.25 8.48
CA ASP A 67 0.39 -4.04 8.94
C ASP A 67 1.42 -3.20 9.69
N GLU A 68 2.30 -3.88 10.42
CA GLU A 68 3.41 -3.28 11.18
C GLU A 68 4.74 -3.90 10.78
N HIS A 69 4.85 -4.37 9.55
CA HIS A 69 6.08 -5.02 9.09
C HIS A 69 7.31 -4.13 9.36
N ARG A 70 8.33 -4.71 10.00
CA ARG A 70 9.56 -4.04 10.45
C ARG A 70 9.31 -2.83 11.38
N GLY A 71 8.26 -2.88 12.20
CA GLY A 71 7.93 -1.82 13.16
C GLY A 71 7.40 -0.54 12.50
N ARG A 72 7.05 -0.60 11.21
CA ARG A 72 6.51 0.55 10.48
C ARG A 72 5.07 0.28 10.09
N ARG A 73 4.14 0.86 10.82
CA ARG A 73 2.71 0.72 10.54
C ARG A 73 2.35 1.40 9.21
N GLY A 74 1.45 0.76 8.48
CA GLY A 74 0.95 1.32 7.23
C GLY A 74 -0.32 0.66 6.76
N ILE A 75 -1.02 1.36 5.87
CA ILE A 75 -2.11 0.79 5.11
C ILE A 75 -1.56 0.16 3.84
N VAL A 76 -1.99 -1.07 3.58
CA VAL A 76 -1.52 -1.91 2.50
C VAL A 76 -2.69 -2.27 1.59
N TYR A 77 -2.48 -2.25 0.30
CA TYR A 77 -3.31 -2.98 -0.67
C TYR A 77 -2.42 -3.88 -1.51
N TYR A 78 -2.83 -5.12 -1.71
CA TYR A 78 -2.16 -6.03 -2.64
C TYR A 78 -3.18 -6.80 -3.48
N ARG A 79 -2.90 -6.84 -4.78
CA ARG A 79 -3.73 -7.51 -5.76
C ARG A 79 -3.54 -9.03 -5.69
N LYS A 80 -4.65 -9.77 -5.78
CA LYS A 80 -4.66 -11.25 -5.82
C LYS A 80 -4.91 -11.80 -7.21
N ARG A 81 -5.75 -11.10 -7.98
CA ARG A 81 -6.18 -11.56 -9.30
C ARG A 81 -5.26 -11.03 -10.40
N PRO A 82 -5.13 -11.76 -11.51
CA PRO A 82 -4.41 -11.26 -12.67
C PRO A 82 -4.90 -9.88 -13.10
N PHE A 83 -4.00 -9.07 -13.61
CA PHE A 83 -4.29 -7.74 -14.13
C PHE A 83 -4.14 -7.74 -15.64
N SER A 84 -5.17 -7.26 -16.36
CA SER A 84 -5.11 -7.08 -17.81
C SER A 84 -4.45 -5.75 -18.13
N GLY A 85 -3.18 -5.75 -18.46
CA GLY A 85 -2.40 -4.54 -18.76
C GLY A 85 -0.93 -4.70 -18.43
N GLY A 86 -0.17 -3.64 -18.65
CA GLY A 86 1.26 -3.60 -18.35
C GLY A 86 1.55 -3.41 -16.85
N LEU A 87 2.80 -3.63 -16.47
CA LEU A 87 3.28 -3.45 -15.09
C LEU A 87 3.00 -2.02 -14.58
N SER A 88 3.21 -0.99 -15.40
CA SER A 88 2.94 0.40 -15.04
C SER A 88 1.46 0.66 -14.73
N ASP A 89 0.56 0.05 -15.49
CA ASP A 89 -0.89 0.22 -15.30
C ASP A 89 -1.35 -0.54 -14.04
N CYS A 90 -0.78 -1.72 -13.80
CA CYS A 90 -1.01 -2.46 -12.56
C CYS A 90 -0.55 -1.67 -11.34
N LEU A 91 0.65 -1.08 -11.37
CA LEU A 91 1.18 -0.24 -10.29
C LEU A 91 0.29 0.97 -10.02
N ALA A 92 -0.18 1.65 -11.06
CA ALA A 92 -1.10 2.78 -10.92
C ALA A 92 -2.42 2.34 -10.26
N SER A 93 -3.01 1.25 -10.75
CA SER A 93 -4.26 0.70 -10.19
C SER A 93 -4.12 0.28 -8.73
N VAL A 94 -3.04 -0.43 -8.37
CA VAL A 94 -2.78 -0.87 -6.99
C VAL A 94 -2.55 0.33 -6.07
N SER A 95 -1.84 1.36 -6.55
CA SER A 95 -1.61 2.59 -5.80
C SER A 95 -2.89 3.38 -5.58
N GLU A 96 -3.77 3.44 -6.57
CA GLU A 96 -5.07 4.08 -6.45
C GLU A 96 -5.92 3.41 -5.35
N GLN A 97 -6.01 2.07 -5.35
CA GLN A 97 -6.75 1.33 -4.33
C GLN A 97 -6.19 1.57 -2.92
N ALA A 98 -4.87 1.58 -2.77
CA ALA A 98 -4.22 1.89 -1.49
C ALA A 98 -4.53 3.32 -1.04
N LEU A 99 -4.46 4.31 -1.94
CA LEU A 99 -4.75 5.71 -1.64
C LEU A 99 -6.22 5.97 -1.29
N LEU A 100 -7.16 5.29 -1.95
CA LEU A 100 -8.58 5.34 -1.59
C LEU A 100 -8.80 4.86 -0.16
N ALA A 101 -8.17 3.75 0.22
CA ALA A 101 -8.21 3.26 1.59
C ALA A 101 -7.54 4.22 2.59
N CYS A 102 -6.41 4.82 2.22
CA CYS A 102 -5.76 5.87 3.02
C CYS A 102 -6.69 7.05 3.27
N GLN A 103 -7.31 7.59 2.24
CA GLN A 103 -8.24 8.72 2.34
C GLN A 103 -9.44 8.38 3.23
N ARG A 104 -9.99 7.16 3.08
CA ARG A 104 -11.07 6.68 3.94
C ARG A 104 -10.66 6.58 5.39
N LEU A 105 -9.45 6.09 5.66
CA LEU A 105 -8.94 5.96 7.02
C LEU A 105 -8.78 7.33 7.71
N GLU A 106 -8.28 8.33 7.00
CA GLU A 106 -8.14 9.71 7.50
C GLU A 106 -9.50 10.37 7.79
N GLN A 107 -10.56 9.93 7.11
CA GLN A 107 -11.92 10.46 7.28
C GLN A 107 -12.75 9.71 8.34
N GLU A 108 -12.23 8.61 8.91
CA GLU A 108 -12.96 7.83 9.91
C GLU A 108 -13.17 8.61 11.21
N PRO A 109 -14.42 8.80 11.67
CA PRO A 109 -14.71 9.65 12.84
C PRO A 109 -13.98 9.23 14.11
N GLY A 110 -13.79 7.91 14.30
CA GLY A 110 -13.07 7.37 15.47
C GLY A 110 -11.55 7.49 15.40
N LEU A 111 -10.99 7.87 14.25
CA LEU A 111 -9.54 7.98 14.01
C LEU A 111 -9.11 9.38 13.58
N ALA A 112 -10.06 10.27 13.30
CA ALA A 112 -9.79 11.63 12.85
C ALA A 112 -8.90 12.38 13.87
N GLY A 113 -7.77 12.90 13.39
CA GLY A 113 -6.79 13.60 14.22
C GLY A 113 -5.88 12.70 15.05
N ARG A 114 -6.10 11.37 15.09
CA ARG A 114 -5.24 10.42 15.82
C ARG A 114 -4.15 9.83 14.95
N LEU A 115 -4.32 9.87 13.64
CA LEU A 115 -3.34 9.41 12.66
C LEU A 115 -3.32 10.32 11.43
N ARG A 116 -2.23 10.24 10.67
CA ARG A 116 -2.07 10.87 9.36
C ARG A 116 -1.30 9.93 8.44
N ILE A 117 -1.65 9.94 7.17
CA ILE A 117 -0.91 9.19 6.15
C ILE A 117 0.33 9.97 5.72
N ARG A 118 1.48 9.31 5.71
CA ARG A 118 2.72 9.84 5.16
C ARG A 118 2.70 9.71 3.63
N ALA A 119 1.94 10.59 2.98
CA ALA A 119 1.73 10.55 1.54
C ALA A 119 2.99 10.89 0.71
N ASN A 120 4.06 11.35 1.36
CA ASN A 120 5.36 11.59 0.75
C ASN A 120 6.28 10.36 0.75
N GLU A 121 5.79 9.20 1.19
CA GLU A 121 6.53 7.96 1.21
C GLU A 121 5.65 6.79 0.80
N ILE A 122 6.11 5.98 -0.14
CA ILE A 122 5.41 4.81 -0.67
C ILE A 122 6.35 3.61 -0.71
N GLN A 123 5.88 2.44 -0.28
CA GLN A 123 6.57 1.18 -0.49
C GLN A 123 5.79 0.35 -1.51
N VAL A 124 6.48 -0.12 -2.54
CA VAL A 124 5.94 -1.08 -3.50
C VAL A 124 6.61 -2.43 -3.27
N PHE A 125 5.85 -3.51 -3.33
CA PHE A 125 6.36 -4.86 -3.09
C PHE A 125 5.67 -5.90 -3.99
N VAL A 126 6.31 -7.06 -4.13
CA VAL A 126 5.78 -8.20 -4.89
C VAL A 126 5.66 -9.42 -3.98
N ASN A 127 4.46 -9.98 -3.85
CA ASN A 127 4.18 -11.17 -3.03
C ASN A 127 4.39 -12.48 -3.81
N ASP A 128 5.21 -12.46 -4.85
CA ASP A 128 5.59 -13.64 -5.63
C ASP A 128 7.12 -13.74 -5.72
N ARG A 129 7.70 -14.39 -4.72
CA ARG A 129 9.16 -14.50 -4.59
C ARG A 129 9.79 -15.39 -5.66
N LEU A 130 9.01 -16.26 -6.31
CA LEU A 130 9.50 -17.08 -7.41
C LEU A 130 9.56 -16.29 -8.71
N ALA A 131 8.54 -15.49 -8.98
CA ALA A 131 8.49 -14.64 -10.18
C ALA A 131 9.36 -13.38 -10.03
N ALA A 132 9.50 -12.84 -8.81
CA ALA A 132 10.26 -11.63 -8.51
C ALA A 132 11.08 -11.81 -7.21
N PRO A 133 12.21 -12.54 -7.27
CA PRO A 133 13.12 -12.63 -6.13
C PRO A 133 13.72 -11.26 -5.81
N ASN A 134 14.09 -11.03 -4.55
CA ASN A 134 14.69 -9.77 -4.13
C ASN A 134 16.16 -9.67 -4.59
N THR A 135 16.36 -9.21 -5.82
CA THR A 135 17.65 -9.11 -6.50
C THR A 135 17.74 -7.83 -7.31
N ASP A 136 18.98 -7.41 -7.64
CA ASP A 136 19.24 -6.25 -8.51
C ASP A 136 18.58 -6.41 -9.88
N GLN A 137 18.58 -7.62 -10.46
CA GLN A 137 17.93 -7.89 -11.73
C GLN A 137 16.41 -7.64 -11.68
N THR A 138 15.76 -8.01 -10.57
CA THR A 138 14.34 -7.71 -10.38
C THR A 138 14.13 -6.20 -10.27
N PHE A 139 15.00 -5.50 -9.55
CA PHE A 139 14.96 -4.05 -9.42
C PHE A 139 15.10 -3.36 -10.78
N GLU A 140 16.10 -3.74 -11.59
CA GLU A 140 16.29 -3.19 -12.93
C GLU A 140 15.06 -3.39 -13.83
N THR A 141 14.44 -4.57 -13.76
CA THR A 141 13.22 -4.88 -14.54
C THR A 141 12.01 -4.06 -14.07
N PHE A 142 11.95 -3.77 -12.78
CA PHE A 142 10.80 -3.09 -12.15
C PHE A 142 10.92 -1.55 -12.21
N SER A 143 12.14 -1.03 -12.19
CA SER A 143 12.44 0.40 -12.09
C SER A 143 11.73 1.28 -13.12
N PRO A 144 11.66 0.94 -14.43
CA PRO A 144 10.98 1.82 -15.40
C PRO A 144 9.50 2.03 -15.10
N ALA A 145 8.82 0.98 -14.62
CA ALA A 145 7.41 1.09 -14.24
C ALA A 145 7.23 1.87 -12.92
N LEU A 146 8.14 1.68 -11.97
CA LEU A 146 8.15 2.43 -10.72
C LEU A 146 8.42 3.92 -10.96
N GLU A 147 9.40 4.26 -11.79
CA GLU A 147 9.72 5.66 -12.16
C GLU A 147 8.54 6.34 -12.83
N LYS A 148 7.83 5.64 -13.72
CA LYS A 148 6.61 6.17 -14.33
C LYS A 148 5.53 6.47 -13.30
N LEU A 149 5.33 5.57 -12.31
CA LEU A 149 4.40 5.79 -11.21
C LEU A 149 4.82 7.01 -10.38
N LEU A 150 6.10 7.07 -9.96
CA LEU A 150 6.62 8.17 -9.12
C LEU A 150 6.55 9.51 -9.84
N GLY A 151 6.81 9.55 -11.15
CA GLY A 151 6.64 10.75 -11.96
C GLY A 151 5.21 11.27 -12.02
N LYS A 152 4.21 10.36 -11.94
CA LYS A 152 2.80 10.74 -11.80
C LYS A 152 2.46 11.21 -10.38
N LEU A 153 2.87 10.46 -9.36
CA LEU A 153 2.56 10.77 -7.97
C LEU A 153 3.25 12.05 -7.48
N TYR A 154 4.52 12.26 -7.90
CA TYR A 154 5.39 13.32 -7.38
C TYR A 154 6.04 14.13 -8.53
N PRO A 155 5.24 14.79 -9.37
CA PRO A 155 5.76 15.50 -10.55
C PRO A 155 6.70 16.64 -10.13
N GLY A 156 7.91 16.64 -10.72
CA GLY A 156 8.93 17.66 -10.46
C GLY A 156 9.71 17.48 -9.14
N GLU A 157 9.38 16.49 -8.33
CA GLU A 157 10.10 16.21 -7.09
C GLU A 157 11.28 15.25 -7.34
N GLY A 158 12.38 15.48 -6.63
CA GLY A 158 13.43 14.47 -6.50
C GLY A 158 13.01 13.40 -5.49
N TYR A 159 13.21 12.14 -5.83
CA TYR A 159 12.89 11.02 -4.94
C TYR A 159 14.12 10.19 -4.59
N THR A 160 14.10 9.60 -3.41
CA THR A 160 15.05 8.57 -2.97
C THR A 160 14.42 7.20 -3.14
N LEU A 161 15.23 6.19 -3.51
CA LEU A 161 14.82 4.79 -3.59
C LEU A 161 15.67 3.96 -2.63
N ALA A 162 15.01 3.08 -1.89
CA ALA A 162 15.66 2.11 -1.00
C ALA A 162 15.03 0.73 -1.22
N SER A 163 15.82 -0.21 -1.72
CA SER A 163 15.46 -1.62 -1.80
C SER A 163 15.66 -2.30 -0.45
N ASP A 164 14.89 -3.35 -0.18
CA ASP A 164 15.13 -4.19 0.99
C ASP A 164 16.47 -4.93 0.81
N PRO A 165 17.41 -4.82 1.74
CA PRO A 165 18.73 -5.42 1.62
C PRO A 165 18.74 -6.94 1.88
N ASP A 166 17.69 -7.51 2.49
CA ASP A 166 17.64 -8.94 2.81
C ASP A 166 17.12 -9.75 1.61
N PRO A 167 17.96 -10.58 0.97
CA PRO A 167 17.54 -11.38 -0.18
C PRO A 167 16.49 -12.46 0.18
N LYS A 168 16.29 -12.74 1.46
CA LYS A 168 15.27 -13.67 1.94
C LYS A 168 13.89 -13.02 2.04
N GLU A 169 13.83 -11.71 2.07
CA GLU A 169 12.58 -10.96 2.07
C GLU A 169 11.95 -10.91 0.67
N ARG A 170 10.67 -10.55 0.62
CA ARG A 170 10.02 -10.27 -0.65
C ARG A 170 10.66 -9.04 -1.30
N PHE A 171 10.69 -9.01 -2.62
CA PHE A 171 11.10 -7.81 -3.34
C PHE A 171 10.26 -6.62 -2.91
N SER A 172 10.92 -5.57 -2.45
CA SER A 172 10.27 -4.31 -2.10
C SER A 172 11.18 -3.11 -2.31
N VAL A 173 10.59 -2.00 -2.73
CA VAL A 173 11.25 -0.72 -2.91
C VAL A 173 10.45 0.35 -2.20
N THR A 174 11.10 1.11 -1.34
CA THR A 174 10.53 2.29 -0.70
C THR A 174 11.01 3.53 -1.42
N ALA A 175 10.08 4.38 -1.84
CA ALA A 175 10.37 5.68 -2.46
C ALA A 175 9.88 6.80 -1.55
N GLY A 176 10.67 7.87 -1.42
CA GLY A 176 10.31 9.02 -0.62
C GLY A 176 10.67 10.33 -1.28
N VAL A 177 9.85 11.37 -1.08
CA VAL A 177 10.09 12.75 -1.48
C VAL A 177 10.18 13.67 -0.27
N ALA A 178 10.93 14.78 -0.40
CA ALA A 178 11.16 15.69 0.72
C ALA A 178 9.94 16.56 1.05
N GLY A 179 9.17 16.94 0.02
CA GLY A 179 8.04 17.85 0.17
C GLY A 179 6.80 17.20 0.82
N PRO A 180 5.96 17.98 1.50
CA PRO A 180 4.69 17.49 2.04
C PRO A 180 3.73 17.11 0.91
N GLN A 181 3.08 15.97 1.04
CA GLN A 181 2.09 15.47 0.11
C GLN A 181 0.79 15.12 0.84
N SER A 182 -0.33 15.03 0.11
CA SER A 182 -1.60 14.58 0.66
C SER A 182 -2.19 13.44 -0.17
N THR A 183 -2.96 12.57 0.47
CA THR A 183 -3.67 11.46 -0.18
C THR A 183 -4.58 11.95 -1.30
N THR A 184 -5.28 13.06 -1.08
CA THR A 184 -6.15 13.70 -2.08
C THR A 184 -5.39 14.18 -3.31
N SER A 185 -4.23 14.81 -3.11
CA SER A 185 -3.39 15.28 -4.23
C SER A 185 -2.87 14.11 -5.07
N LEU A 186 -2.41 13.04 -4.41
CA LEU A 186 -1.91 11.86 -5.10
C LEU A 186 -3.01 11.15 -5.90
N LEU A 187 -4.21 11.01 -5.34
CA LEU A 187 -5.37 10.45 -6.05
C LEU A 187 -5.73 11.28 -7.28
N GLY A 188 -5.79 12.61 -7.16
CA GLY A 188 -6.08 13.50 -8.29
C GLY A 188 -5.08 13.35 -9.44
N ARG A 189 -3.79 13.13 -9.12
CA ARG A 189 -2.74 12.92 -10.12
C ARG A 189 -2.80 11.54 -10.80
N LEU A 190 -3.28 10.50 -10.11
CA LEU A 190 -3.46 9.18 -10.72
C LEU A 190 -4.65 9.15 -11.68
N ALA A 191 -5.70 9.95 -11.42
CA ALA A 191 -6.91 10.03 -12.24
C ALA A 191 -6.72 10.87 -13.52
N SER A 192 -5.67 11.67 -13.60
CA SER A 192 -5.30 12.47 -14.78
C SER A 192 -4.39 11.69 -15.73
#